data_589c5bca66a951ce2fc9cbd53e4e46d9
#
_entry.id   589c5bca66a951ce2fc9cbd53e4e46d9
#
_cell.length_a   1.000
_cell.length_b   1.000
_cell.length_c   1.000
_cell.angle_alpha   90.00
_cell.angle_beta   90.00
_cell.angle_gamma   90.00
#
_symmetry.space_group_name_H-M   'P 1'
#
loop_
_entity.id
_entity.type
_entity.pdbx_description
1 polymer ?
#
loop_
_entity_poly.entity_id
_entity_poly.type
_entity_poly.pdbx_seq_one_letter_code
_entity_poly.pdbx_strand_id
1 'polypeptide(L)'
;MNTICEHLHNAFGFPMNDSLKALFSSTTRVKLLSTFLLHPDQEYFIRELTRLLDEQINSIRRELENLKRIGMVKSRTRNRKKYFRVNPEFELYTDLRNMFGKAVQGESAIIAELKRLPGLKFLVLAGAFVGQDDAVDLLVVGDVRKDAVEKLLKHDPSLRNVKYSIFSAPDFLYRLNLKDKFIVDIIKAPMHVIAFNTMEREIEEARK
;
A
#
# COMPACT_ATOMS: atom_id res chain seq x y z
N MET A 1 28.59 -7.01 4.80
CA MET A 1 27.98 -6.28 3.68
C MET A 1 26.96 -7.13 2.92
N ASN A 2 26.29 -8.09 3.60
CA ASN A 2 25.33 -9.04 2.98
C ASN A 2 23.99 -9.20 3.69
N THR A 3 23.77 -8.50 4.79
CA THR A 3 22.56 -8.70 5.63
C THR A 3 21.29 -8.04 5.06
N ILE A 4 21.44 -7.01 4.22
CA ILE A 4 20.31 -6.31 3.59
C ILE A 4 19.72 -7.12 2.41
N CYS A 5 20.55 -7.88 1.68
CA CYS A 5 20.08 -8.68 0.55
C CYS A 5 19.27 -9.92 0.99
N GLU A 6 19.62 -10.55 2.10
CA GLU A 6 18.88 -11.72 2.61
C GLU A 6 17.53 -11.36 3.22
N HIS A 7 17.40 -10.18 3.86
CA HIS A 7 16.11 -9.70 4.36
C HIS A 7 15.14 -9.31 3.23
N LEU A 8 15.65 -8.85 2.09
CA LEU A 8 14.84 -8.51 0.92
C LEU A 8 14.32 -9.76 0.19
N HIS A 9 15.04 -10.88 0.22
CA HIS A 9 14.59 -12.10 -0.45
C HIS A 9 13.35 -12.74 0.20
N ASN A 10 13.21 -12.63 1.53
CA ASN A 10 12.04 -13.11 2.26
C ASN A 10 10.86 -12.12 2.30
N ALA A 11 11.12 -10.82 2.08
CA ALA A 11 10.08 -9.79 2.07
C ALA A 11 9.35 -9.68 0.71
N PHE A 12 9.90 -10.22 -0.37
CA PHE A 12 9.36 -10.13 -1.73
C PHE A 12 8.73 -11.43 -2.24
N GLY A 13 8.28 -12.30 -1.37
CA GLY A 13 7.25 -13.30 -1.70
C GLY A 13 5.94 -12.60 -2.03
N PHE A 14 5.93 -11.75 -3.08
CA PHE A 14 4.72 -11.09 -3.54
C PHE A 14 3.67 -12.15 -3.85
N PRO A 15 2.56 -12.26 -3.10
CA PRO A 15 1.38 -12.91 -3.62
C PRO A 15 0.96 -12.07 -4.82
N MET A 16 1.44 -12.47 -6.00
CA MET A 16 1.20 -11.75 -7.23
C MET A 16 -0.29 -11.86 -7.53
N ASN A 17 -1.03 -10.78 -7.29
CA ASN A 17 -2.46 -10.72 -7.57
C ASN A 17 -2.70 -11.05 -9.05
N ASP A 18 -3.44 -12.13 -9.29
CA ASP A 18 -3.72 -12.62 -10.65
C ASP A 18 -4.44 -11.57 -11.50
N SER A 19 -5.19 -10.66 -10.85
CA SER A 19 -5.81 -9.52 -11.52
C SER A 19 -4.78 -8.56 -12.13
N LEU A 20 -3.68 -8.27 -11.44
CA LEU A 20 -2.60 -7.42 -12.01
C LEU A 20 -1.91 -8.11 -13.18
N LYS A 21 -1.68 -9.43 -13.10
CA LYS A 21 -1.11 -10.18 -14.23
C LYS A 21 -2.03 -10.12 -15.44
N ALA A 22 -3.32 -10.29 -15.25
CA ALA A 22 -4.30 -10.24 -16.31
C ALA A 22 -4.38 -8.84 -16.97
N LEU A 23 -4.38 -7.78 -16.17
CA LEU A 23 -4.45 -6.40 -16.65
C LEU A 23 -3.20 -5.96 -17.41
N PHE A 24 -2.01 -6.32 -16.95
CA PHE A 24 -0.75 -5.83 -17.52
C PHE A 24 -0.08 -6.77 -18.52
N SER A 25 -0.60 -7.98 -18.75
CA SER A 25 -0.16 -8.96 -19.75
C SER A 25 1.34 -9.34 -19.70
N SER A 26 2.11 -8.84 -18.75
CA SER A 26 3.55 -9.10 -18.58
C SER A 26 3.89 -9.20 -17.10
N THR A 27 4.25 -10.40 -16.66
CA THR A 27 4.69 -10.66 -15.30
C THR A 27 5.89 -9.79 -14.90
N THR A 28 6.88 -9.66 -15.80
CA THR A 28 8.05 -8.80 -15.59
C THR A 28 7.64 -7.34 -15.38
N ARG A 29 6.65 -6.86 -16.16
CA ARG A 29 6.12 -5.48 -16.00
C ARG A 29 5.46 -5.29 -14.65
N VAL A 30 4.60 -6.20 -14.21
CA VAL A 30 3.94 -6.15 -12.90
C VAL A 30 4.96 -6.11 -11.77
N LYS A 31 5.97 -6.97 -11.80
CA LYS A 31 7.06 -7.00 -10.82
C LYS A 31 7.85 -5.68 -10.78
N LEU A 32 8.20 -5.13 -11.94
CA LEU A 32 8.90 -3.82 -12.04
C LEU A 32 8.04 -2.69 -11.50
N LEU A 33 6.76 -2.62 -11.90
CA LEU A 33 5.82 -1.62 -11.41
C LEU A 33 5.67 -1.68 -9.90
N SER A 34 5.48 -2.88 -9.33
CA SER A 34 5.43 -3.08 -7.88
C SER A 34 6.68 -2.55 -7.20
N THR A 35 7.86 -2.91 -7.71
CA THR A 35 9.14 -2.49 -7.13
C THR A 35 9.30 -0.98 -7.11
N PHE A 36 9.02 -0.31 -8.23
CA PHE A 36 9.21 1.14 -8.35
C PHE A 36 8.13 1.94 -7.61
N LEU A 37 6.87 1.50 -7.64
CA LEU A 37 5.76 2.21 -7.01
C LEU A 37 5.75 2.09 -5.49
N LEU A 38 6.20 0.96 -4.96
CA LEU A 38 6.24 0.71 -3.52
C LEU A 38 7.52 1.24 -2.86
N HIS A 39 8.59 1.43 -3.64
CA HIS A 39 9.86 1.96 -3.17
C HIS A 39 10.32 3.17 -4.02
N PRO A 40 9.57 4.29 -3.98
CA PRO A 40 9.78 5.43 -4.90
C PRO A 40 11.14 6.11 -4.73
N ASP A 41 11.72 6.05 -3.53
CA ASP A 41 12.99 6.69 -3.22
C ASP A 41 14.20 5.86 -3.63
N GLN A 42 13.98 4.62 -4.05
CA GLN A 42 15.06 3.71 -4.42
C GLN A 42 15.39 3.76 -5.91
N GLU A 43 16.67 3.52 -6.19
CA GLU A 43 17.19 3.43 -7.55
C GLU A 43 17.80 2.05 -7.76
N TYR A 44 17.50 1.46 -8.89
CA TYR A 44 17.93 0.11 -9.22
C TYR A 44 18.69 0.08 -10.55
N PHE A 45 19.72 -0.74 -10.67
CA PHE A 45 20.34 -1.06 -11.95
C PHE A 45 19.90 -2.43 -12.48
N ILE A 46 20.04 -2.65 -13.78
CA ILE A 46 19.44 -3.84 -14.45
C ILE A 46 19.79 -5.16 -13.79
N ARG A 47 21.08 -5.39 -13.46
CA ARG A 47 21.50 -6.68 -12.84
C ARG A 47 20.93 -6.88 -11.44
N GLU A 48 20.69 -5.82 -10.70
CA GLU A 48 20.04 -5.85 -9.40
C GLU A 48 18.58 -6.27 -9.55
N LEU A 49 17.84 -5.62 -10.46
CA LEU A 49 16.45 -5.99 -10.78
C LEU A 49 16.32 -7.43 -11.27
N THR A 50 17.27 -7.91 -12.07
CA THR A 50 17.30 -9.30 -12.54
C THR A 50 17.35 -10.29 -11.37
N ARG A 51 18.18 -10.02 -10.36
CA ARG A 51 18.28 -10.87 -9.16
C ARG A 51 17.09 -10.71 -8.22
N LEU A 52 16.66 -9.46 -8.01
CA LEU A 52 15.57 -9.13 -7.09
C LEU A 52 14.24 -9.74 -7.55
N LEU A 53 13.96 -9.72 -8.85
CA LEU A 53 12.69 -10.12 -9.43
C LEU A 53 12.69 -11.55 -9.97
N ASP A 54 13.83 -12.20 -9.97
CA ASP A 54 14.04 -13.51 -10.61
C ASP A 54 13.50 -13.54 -12.05
N GLU A 55 13.98 -12.57 -12.86
CA GLU A 55 13.53 -12.36 -14.24
C GLU A 55 14.72 -12.30 -15.21
N GLN A 56 14.49 -12.70 -16.45
CA GLN A 56 15.53 -12.65 -17.48
C GLN A 56 15.94 -11.20 -17.79
N ILE A 57 17.25 -10.98 -17.94
CA ILE A 57 17.83 -9.65 -18.19
C ILE A 57 17.24 -8.96 -19.41
N ASN A 58 16.90 -9.69 -20.46
CA ASN A 58 16.33 -9.15 -21.69
C ASN A 58 14.86 -8.70 -21.48
N SER A 59 14.10 -9.43 -20.66
CA SER A 59 12.73 -9.04 -20.27
C SER A 59 12.78 -7.76 -19.44
N ILE A 60 13.67 -7.67 -18.45
CA ILE A 60 13.88 -6.45 -17.65
C ILE A 60 14.25 -5.26 -18.54
N ARG A 61 15.20 -5.42 -19.46
CA ARG A 61 15.61 -4.33 -20.37
C ARG A 61 14.45 -3.83 -21.20
N ARG A 62 13.72 -4.72 -21.85
CA ARG A 62 12.57 -4.39 -22.70
C ARG A 62 11.50 -3.62 -21.92
N GLU A 63 11.14 -4.11 -20.74
CA GLU A 63 10.11 -3.45 -19.93
C GLU A 63 10.58 -2.11 -19.35
N LEU A 64 11.83 -1.98 -18.93
CA LEU A 64 12.39 -0.69 -18.50
C LEU A 64 12.40 0.34 -19.62
N GLU A 65 12.74 -0.04 -20.85
CA GLU A 65 12.67 0.90 -21.98
C GLU A 65 11.23 1.28 -22.32
N ASN A 66 10.27 0.35 -22.21
CA ASN A 66 8.84 0.65 -22.34
C ASN A 66 8.38 1.67 -21.29
N LEU A 67 8.68 1.42 -20.01
CA LEU A 67 8.29 2.30 -18.90
C LEU A 67 8.97 3.67 -19.00
N LYS A 68 10.22 3.71 -19.47
CA LYS A 68 10.93 4.97 -19.72
C LYS A 68 10.31 5.76 -20.88
N ARG A 69 9.90 5.09 -21.95
CA ARG A 69 9.30 5.74 -23.13
C ARG A 69 8.01 6.48 -22.79
N ILE A 70 7.20 5.94 -21.85
CA ILE A 70 5.98 6.60 -21.38
C ILE A 70 6.24 7.61 -20.25
N GLY A 71 7.49 7.80 -19.82
CA GLY A 71 7.84 8.76 -18.78
C GLY A 71 7.63 8.30 -17.33
N MET A 72 7.19 7.06 -17.13
CA MET A 72 6.95 6.52 -15.79
C MET A 72 8.24 6.26 -15.00
N VAL A 73 9.34 5.92 -15.71
CA VAL A 73 10.64 5.67 -15.11
C VAL A 73 11.67 6.62 -15.71
N LYS A 74 12.42 7.30 -14.84
CA LYS A 74 13.59 8.12 -15.20
C LYS A 74 14.87 7.29 -15.04
N SER A 75 15.90 7.57 -15.84
CA SER A 75 17.20 6.92 -15.72
C SER A 75 18.33 7.90 -15.62
N ARG A 76 19.36 7.59 -14.81
CA ARG A 76 20.61 8.33 -14.74
C ARG A 76 21.81 7.39 -14.82
N THR A 77 22.93 7.88 -15.34
CA THR A 77 24.18 7.12 -15.38
C THR A 77 25.09 7.61 -14.28
N ARG A 78 25.59 6.67 -13.45
CA ARG A 78 26.59 6.92 -12.41
C ARG A 78 27.59 5.75 -12.39
N ASN A 79 28.89 6.05 -12.36
CA ASN A 79 29.96 5.02 -12.32
C ASN A 79 29.81 3.95 -13.42
N ARG A 80 29.55 4.37 -14.67
CA ARG A 80 29.32 3.50 -15.85
C ARG A 80 28.14 2.53 -15.70
N LYS A 81 27.24 2.74 -14.70
CA LYS A 81 26.02 1.97 -14.51
C LYS A 81 24.80 2.87 -14.72
N LYS A 82 23.80 2.35 -15.41
CA LYS A 82 22.51 3.03 -15.62
C LYS A 82 21.55 2.61 -14.51
N TYR A 83 21.12 3.59 -13.72
CA TYR A 83 20.15 3.44 -12.63
C TYR A 83 18.79 3.94 -13.09
N PHE A 84 17.76 3.30 -12.61
CA PHE A 84 16.37 3.60 -12.91
C PHE A 84 15.63 3.87 -11.61
N ARG A 85 14.74 4.86 -11.63
CA ARG A 85 13.81 5.17 -10.53
C ARG A 85 12.45 5.54 -11.10
N VAL A 86 11.40 5.44 -10.28
CA VAL A 86 10.08 5.95 -10.65
C VAL A 86 10.14 7.46 -10.85
N ASN A 87 9.26 7.97 -11.70
CA ASN A 87 9.03 9.40 -11.88
C ASN A 87 7.76 9.80 -11.12
N PRO A 88 7.85 10.49 -9.96
CA PRO A 88 6.67 10.92 -9.20
C PRO A 88 5.80 11.96 -9.95
N GLU A 89 6.37 12.63 -10.97
CA GLU A 89 5.66 13.61 -11.81
C GLU A 89 4.90 12.95 -12.97
N PHE A 90 4.95 11.62 -13.09
CA PHE A 90 4.17 10.90 -14.08
C PHE A 90 2.67 11.03 -13.76
N GLU A 91 1.86 11.41 -14.74
CA GLU A 91 0.44 11.77 -14.57
C GLU A 91 -0.39 10.70 -13.82
N LEU A 92 -0.12 9.42 -14.07
CA LEU A 92 -0.82 8.29 -13.43
C LEU A 92 -0.08 7.72 -12.20
N TYR A 93 0.96 8.40 -11.70
CA TYR A 93 1.80 7.87 -10.62
C TYR A 93 0.99 7.55 -9.37
N THR A 94 0.17 8.47 -8.91
CA THR A 94 -0.64 8.31 -7.69
C THR A 94 -1.65 7.18 -7.83
N ASP A 95 -2.35 7.11 -8.98
CA ASP A 95 -3.36 6.08 -9.23
C ASP A 95 -2.75 4.68 -9.31
N LEU A 96 -1.65 4.55 -10.04
CA LEU A 96 -0.90 3.29 -10.12
C LEU A 96 -0.35 2.88 -8.76
N ARG A 97 0.22 3.81 -7.99
CA ARG A 97 0.73 3.53 -6.65
C ARG A 97 -0.38 3.02 -5.74
N ASN A 98 -1.55 3.65 -5.76
CA ASN A 98 -2.72 3.22 -5.00
C ASN A 98 -3.21 1.84 -5.43
N MET A 99 -3.31 1.60 -6.74
CA MET A 99 -3.73 0.33 -7.31
C MET A 99 -2.76 -0.80 -6.94
N PHE A 100 -1.45 -0.59 -7.12
CA PHE A 100 -0.43 -1.58 -6.78
C PHE A 100 -0.31 -1.77 -5.26
N GLY A 101 -0.43 -0.71 -4.47
CA GLY A 101 -0.50 -0.79 -3.01
C GLY A 101 -1.63 -1.71 -2.55
N LYS A 102 -2.84 -1.53 -3.07
CA LYS A 102 -3.99 -2.39 -2.79
C LYS A 102 -3.79 -3.84 -3.23
N ALA A 103 -3.17 -4.04 -4.38
CA ALA A 103 -3.00 -5.37 -4.96
C ALA A 103 -1.84 -6.17 -4.36
N VAL A 104 -0.76 -5.51 -3.93
CA VAL A 104 0.41 -6.14 -3.29
C VAL A 104 0.17 -6.36 -1.80
N GLN A 105 -0.59 -5.51 -1.18
CA GLN A 105 -1.20 -5.78 0.14
C GLN A 105 -2.23 -6.91 0.05
N GLY A 106 -2.05 -7.85 -0.88
CA GLY A 106 -2.85 -9.07 -0.88
C GLY A 106 -3.15 -9.39 0.57
N GLU A 107 -4.39 -9.33 0.99
CA GLU A 107 -4.93 -9.18 2.35
C GLU A 107 -3.93 -9.70 3.39
N SER A 108 -3.12 -8.81 3.99
CA SER A 108 -2.14 -9.24 4.98
C SER A 108 -2.94 -10.04 6.00
N ALA A 109 -2.43 -11.16 6.46
CA ALA A 109 -3.18 -12.04 7.37
C ALA A 109 -3.85 -11.24 8.49
N ILE A 110 -3.17 -10.17 8.96
CA ILE A 110 -3.70 -9.29 10.00
C ILE A 110 -4.87 -8.42 9.50
N ILE A 111 -4.86 -7.96 8.25
CA ILE A 111 -5.99 -7.19 7.69
C ILE A 111 -7.21 -8.12 7.53
N ALA A 112 -6.99 -9.36 7.09
CA ALA A 112 -8.04 -10.36 7.02
C ALA A 112 -8.62 -10.68 8.40
N GLU A 113 -7.78 -10.77 9.43
CA GLU A 113 -8.23 -10.97 10.81
C GLU A 113 -8.95 -9.74 11.36
N LEU A 114 -8.47 -8.52 11.10
CA LEU A 114 -9.15 -7.28 11.47
C LEU A 114 -10.54 -7.19 10.85
N LYS A 115 -10.69 -7.57 9.58
CA LYS A 115 -12.01 -7.60 8.90
C LYS A 115 -12.99 -8.61 9.49
N ARG A 116 -12.50 -9.64 10.16
CA ARG A 116 -13.31 -10.66 10.83
C ARG A 116 -13.71 -10.28 12.25
N LEU A 117 -13.24 -9.15 12.77
CA LEU A 117 -13.60 -8.72 14.13
C LEU A 117 -15.13 -8.56 14.26
N PRO A 118 -15.73 -9.19 15.29
CA PRO A 118 -17.15 -9.02 15.54
C PRO A 118 -17.51 -7.56 15.77
N GLY A 119 -18.60 -7.11 15.18
CA GLY A 119 -19.08 -5.73 15.33
C GLY A 119 -18.37 -4.70 14.46
N LEU A 120 -17.37 -5.07 13.66
CA LEU A 120 -16.71 -4.16 12.72
C LEU A 120 -17.70 -3.69 11.65
N LYS A 121 -17.73 -2.39 11.40
CA LYS A 121 -18.55 -1.75 10.37
C LYS A 121 -17.75 -0.98 9.33
N PHE A 122 -16.62 -0.36 9.74
CA PHE A 122 -15.77 0.41 8.85
C PHE A 122 -14.32 0.31 9.30
N LEU A 123 -13.39 0.18 8.34
CA LEU A 123 -11.96 0.02 8.59
C LEU A 123 -11.17 0.83 7.57
N VAL A 124 -10.33 1.74 8.06
CA VAL A 124 -9.39 2.51 7.22
C VAL A 124 -7.97 2.19 7.63
N LEU A 125 -7.15 1.90 6.64
CA LEU A 125 -5.70 1.75 6.76
C LEU A 125 -5.04 3.06 6.34
N ALA A 126 -4.18 3.59 7.19
CA ALA A 126 -3.48 4.85 7.02
C ALA A 126 -2.02 4.68 7.48
N GLY A 127 -1.27 5.75 7.57
CA GLY A 127 0.05 5.82 8.17
C GLY A 127 0.98 4.67 7.79
N ALA A 128 1.42 3.91 8.78
CA ALA A 128 2.35 2.78 8.58
C ALA A 128 1.83 1.73 7.59
N PHE A 129 0.51 1.51 7.50
CA PHE A 129 -0.07 0.56 6.54
C PHE A 129 0.00 1.01 5.08
N VAL A 130 0.21 2.29 4.83
CA VAL A 130 0.27 2.89 3.48
C VAL A 130 1.61 3.58 3.21
N GLY A 131 2.58 3.41 4.11
CA GLY A 131 3.93 3.97 3.99
C GLY A 131 3.98 5.49 4.18
N GLN A 132 3.12 6.03 5.05
CA GLN A 132 3.04 7.46 5.41
C GLN A 132 3.30 7.62 6.91
N ASP A 133 3.67 8.81 7.36
CA ASP A 133 3.69 9.16 8.78
C ASP A 133 2.48 10.04 9.08
N ASP A 134 1.42 9.40 9.57
CA ASP A 134 0.16 10.03 9.87
C ASP A 134 -0.10 10.08 11.40
N ALA A 135 -1.10 10.88 11.78
CA ALA A 135 -1.55 10.95 13.17
C ALA A 135 -2.11 9.62 13.68
N VAL A 136 -2.66 8.82 12.75
CA VAL A 136 -3.26 7.50 13.01
C VAL A 136 -2.92 6.57 11.85
N ASP A 137 -2.60 5.31 12.17
CA ASP A 137 -2.31 4.27 11.19
C ASP A 137 -3.54 3.39 10.89
N LEU A 138 -4.47 3.29 11.84
CA LEU A 138 -5.64 2.42 11.75
C LEU A 138 -6.86 3.09 12.36
N LEU A 139 -7.93 3.24 11.58
CA LEU A 139 -9.24 3.66 12.08
C LEU A 139 -10.21 2.48 12.04
N VAL A 140 -10.75 2.13 13.20
CA VAL A 140 -11.73 1.06 13.39
C VAL A 140 -13.05 1.67 13.83
N VAL A 141 -14.14 1.36 13.15
CA VAL A 141 -15.48 1.83 13.53
C VAL A 141 -16.42 0.65 13.69
N GLY A 142 -17.11 0.64 14.79
CA GLY A 142 -18.09 -0.41 15.13
C GLY A 142 -18.11 -0.72 16.62
N ASP A 143 -18.86 -1.77 16.99
CA ASP A 143 -18.87 -2.30 18.34
C ASP A 143 -17.74 -3.34 18.49
N VAL A 144 -16.50 -2.85 18.39
CA VAL A 144 -15.30 -3.67 18.40
C VAL A 144 -14.58 -3.54 19.74
N ARG A 145 -14.27 -4.64 20.37
CA ARG A 145 -13.54 -4.68 21.63
C ARG A 145 -12.08 -4.26 21.41
N LYS A 146 -11.64 -3.28 22.21
CA LYS A 146 -10.26 -2.73 22.14
C LYS A 146 -9.20 -3.81 22.34
N ASP A 147 -9.41 -4.70 23.31
CA ASP A 147 -8.49 -5.80 23.61
C ASP A 147 -8.32 -6.79 22.44
N ALA A 148 -9.35 -6.98 21.62
CA ALA A 148 -9.27 -7.81 20.42
C ALA A 148 -8.39 -7.18 19.35
N VAL A 149 -8.52 -5.86 19.11
CA VAL A 149 -7.64 -5.11 18.19
C VAL A 149 -6.21 -5.15 18.69
N GLU A 150 -5.96 -4.83 19.97
CA GLU A 150 -4.62 -4.85 20.54
C GLU A 150 -3.95 -6.22 20.45
N LYS A 151 -4.69 -7.29 20.69
CA LYS A 151 -4.18 -8.66 20.60
C LYS A 151 -3.70 -8.96 19.19
N LEU A 152 -4.46 -8.57 18.17
CA LEU A 152 -4.06 -8.75 16.78
C LEU A 152 -2.82 -7.95 16.43
N LEU A 153 -2.78 -6.66 16.79
CA LEU A 153 -1.63 -5.80 16.50
C LEU A 153 -0.35 -6.25 17.23
N LYS A 154 -0.46 -6.77 18.45
CA LYS A 154 0.70 -7.29 19.21
C LYS A 154 1.24 -8.61 18.68
N HIS A 155 0.45 -9.35 17.91
CA HIS A 155 0.88 -10.63 17.33
C HIS A 155 1.97 -10.43 16.25
N ASP A 156 1.95 -9.30 15.55
CA ASP A 156 2.96 -8.95 14.56
C ASP A 156 3.95 -7.92 15.15
N PRO A 157 5.25 -8.29 15.28
CA PRO A 157 6.27 -7.38 15.82
C PRO A 157 6.41 -6.06 15.04
N SER A 158 6.10 -6.05 13.74
CA SER A 158 6.17 -4.86 12.87
C SER A 158 5.08 -3.83 13.19
N LEU A 159 3.99 -4.27 13.84
CA LEU A 159 2.82 -3.46 14.14
C LEU A 159 2.74 -2.99 15.62
N ARG A 160 3.78 -3.23 16.42
CA ARG A 160 3.79 -2.87 17.84
C ARG A 160 3.60 -1.38 18.12
N ASN A 161 4.00 -0.52 17.20
CA ASN A 161 3.95 0.93 17.33
C ASN A 161 2.81 1.56 16.53
N VAL A 162 1.86 0.77 16.03
CA VAL A 162 0.73 1.25 15.24
C VAL A 162 -0.18 2.12 16.11
N LYS A 163 -0.41 3.35 15.65
CA LYS A 163 -1.36 4.30 16.24
C LYS A 163 -2.75 3.96 15.72
N TYR A 164 -3.69 3.66 16.60
CA TYR A 164 -5.05 3.32 16.17
C TYR A 164 -6.11 4.10 16.93
N SER A 165 -7.25 4.31 16.28
CA SER A 165 -8.44 4.90 16.88
C SER A 165 -9.64 3.98 16.67
N ILE A 166 -10.47 3.83 17.73
CA ILE A 166 -11.70 3.05 17.70
C ILE A 166 -12.86 3.98 18.03
N PHE A 167 -13.88 3.99 17.18
CA PHE A 167 -15.13 4.74 17.40
C PHE A 167 -16.32 3.79 17.33
N SER A 168 -17.36 4.09 18.13
CA SER A 168 -18.68 3.51 17.87
C SER A 168 -19.24 4.07 16.55
N ALA A 169 -20.13 3.34 15.89
CA ALA A 169 -20.74 3.83 14.65
C ALA A 169 -21.52 5.15 14.86
N PRO A 170 -22.32 5.33 15.94
CA PRO A 170 -22.98 6.60 16.19
C PRO A 170 -22.01 7.77 16.42
N ASP A 171 -20.93 7.57 17.18
CA ASP A 171 -19.94 8.61 17.45
C ASP A 171 -19.17 9.01 16.18
N PHE A 172 -18.80 8.03 15.38
CA PHE A 172 -18.15 8.28 14.08
C PHE A 172 -19.05 9.10 13.14
N LEU A 173 -20.32 8.73 12.97
CA LEU A 173 -21.27 9.45 12.12
C LEU A 173 -21.57 10.86 12.65
N TYR A 174 -21.71 11.00 13.97
CA TYR A 174 -21.88 12.31 14.61
C TYR A 174 -20.70 13.24 14.31
N ARG A 175 -19.46 12.77 14.49
CA ARG A 175 -18.25 13.53 14.17
C ARG A 175 -18.12 13.84 12.69
N LEU A 176 -18.47 12.90 11.81
CA LEU A 176 -18.47 13.10 10.37
C LEU A 176 -19.45 14.20 9.96
N ASN A 177 -20.66 14.20 10.56
CA ASN A 177 -21.69 15.22 10.32
C ASN A 177 -21.25 16.62 10.81
N LEU A 178 -20.53 16.69 11.92
CA LEU A 178 -19.89 17.93 12.41
C LEU A 178 -18.68 18.36 11.59
N LYS A 179 -18.32 17.61 10.56
CA LYS A 179 -17.11 17.84 9.74
C LYS A 179 -15.83 17.89 10.58
N ASP A 180 -15.76 17.03 11.64
CA ASP A 180 -14.58 16.90 12.47
C ASP A 180 -13.34 16.68 11.57
N LYS A 181 -12.34 17.54 11.78
CA LYS A 181 -11.16 17.60 10.91
C LYS A 181 -10.44 16.25 10.85
N PHE A 182 -10.28 15.57 11.99
CA PHE A 182 -9.60 14.26 12.05
C PHE A 182 -10.32 13.21 11.19
N ILE A 183 -11.66 13.12 11.30
CA ILE A 183 -12.46 12.16 10.54
C ILE A 183 -12.45 12.51 9.05
N VAL A 184 -12.57 13.80 8.72
CA VAL A 184 -12.57 14.27 7.32
C VAL A 184 -11.22 13.99 6.66
N ASP A 185 -10.12 14.29 7.34
CA ASP A 185 -8.77 14.11 6.82
C ASP A 185 -8.49 12.64 6.59
N ILE A 186 -8.82 11.75 7.54
CA ILE A 186 -8.56 10.32 7.40
C ILE A 186 -9.38 9.65 6.29
N ILE A 187 -10.60 10.16 6.00
CA ILE A 187 -11.44 9.61 4.93
C ILE A 187 -11.04 10.15 3.55
N LYS A 188 -10.60 11.41 3.48
CA LYS A 188 -10.30 12.11 2.21
C LYS A 188 -8.86 11.95 1.75
N ALA A 189 -7.95 11.52 2.62
CA ALA A 189 -6.55 11.39 2.24
C ALA A 189 -6.37 10.39 1.10
N PRO A 190 -5.74 10.79 -0.02
CA PRO A 190 -5.69 9.99 -1.25
C PRO A 190 -4.91 8.68 -1.10
N MET A 191 -4.07 8.58 -0.08
CA MET A 191 -3.25 7.41 0.18
C MET A 191 -3.91 6.41 1.14
N HIS A 192 -4.95 6.82 1.87
CA HIS A 192 -5.64 5.96 2.81
C HIS A 192 -6.49 4.91 2.09
N VAL A 193 -6.58 3.72 2.65
CA VAL A 193 -7.30 2.60 2.05
C VAL A 193 -8.49 2.24 2.94
N ILE A 194 -9.69 2.40 2.41
CA ILE A 194 -10.89 1.85 3.05
C ILE A 194 -10.88 0.34 2.83
N ALA A 195 -10.47 -0.40 3.86
CA ALA A 195 -10.30 -1.84 3.79
C ALA A 195 -11.62 -2.61 4.00
N PHE A 196 -12.56 -2.04 4.75
CA PHE A 196 -13.88 -2.61 5.00
C PHE A 196 -14.92 -1.51 5.19
N ASN A 197 -16.10 -1.63 4.57
CA ASN A 197 -17.17 -0.65 4.68
C ASN A 197 -18.54 -1.33 4.52
N THR A 198 -19.33 -1.31 5.58
CA THR A 198 -20.75 -1.69 5.57
C THR A 198 -21.68 -0.51 5.85
N MET A 199 -21.13 0.71 5.93
CA MET A 199 -21.84 1.94 6.31
C MET A 199 -21.84 2.97 5.17
N GLU A 200 -21.82 2.53 3.92
CA GLU A 200 -21.66 3.41 2.76
C GLU A 200 -22.78 4.45 2.68
N ARG A 201 -24.02 4.03 2.87
CA ARG A 201 -25.19 4.93 2.83
C ARG A 201 -25.18 5.95 3.96
N GLU A 202 -24.91 5.50 5.19
CA GLU A 202 -24.86 6.36 6.37
C GLU A 202 -23.72 7.41 6.24
N ILE A 203 -22.60 7.01 5.68
CA ILE A 203 -21.47 7.92 5.42
C ILE A 203 -21.84 8.95 4.34
N GLU A 204 -22.52 8.54 3.27
CA GLU A 204 -22.97 9.47 2.23
C GLU A 204 -24.01 10.46 2.73
N GLU A 205 -24.95 10.02 3.57
CA GLU A 205 -25.95 10.88 4.20
C GLU A 205 -25.32 11.88 5.17
N ALA A 206 -24.36 11.46 5.98
CA ALA A 206 -23.66 12.32 6.93
C ALA A 206 -22.68 13.32 6.26
N ARG A 207 -22.40 13.19 4.97
CA ARG A 207 -21.56 14.12 4.20
C ARG A 207 -22.33 15.28 3.56
N LYS A 208 -23.66 15.17 3.48
CA LYS A 208 -24.53 16.21 2.93
C LYS A 208 -24.72 17.36 3.90
#